data_e230669457589f68527dd05311ae8072
#
_entry.id   e230669457589f68527dd05311ae8072
#
_cell.length_a   1.000
_cell.length_b   1.000
_cell.length_c   1.000
_cell.angle_alpha   90.00
_cell.angle_beta   90.00
_cell.angle_gamma   90.00
#
_symmetry.space_group_name_H-M   'P 1'
#
loop_
_entity.id
_entity.type
_entity.pdbx_description
1 polymer ?
#
loop_
_entity_poly.entity_id
_entity_poly.type
_entity_poly.pdbx_seq_one_letter_code
_entity_poly.pdbx_strand_id
1 'polypeptide(L)'
;DMGRLLLQKRAAEKITFPMLWTNTCCSHPLSIDDEIGDITNTNLNANVEAVINASIRKLDHELGIPTDELQNNGKFHFLNRIHYMAPCNDPENTWGEHEIDYILIYKINEGKSITINPNDNEVDDFMWTTKQDFQKMLTDSENYQFTPWFKIICENYLFKWWDQLADLSKVENDHNIYRMI
;
A
#
# COMPACT_ATOMS: atom_id res chain seq x y z
N ASP A 1 18.49 12.02 5.54
CA ASP A 1 17.17 12.18 4.89
C ASP A 1 16.19 11.23 5.53
N MET A 2 15.22 11.78 6.21
CA MET A 2 14.10 11.03 6.75
C MET A 2 13.22 10.58 5.59
N GLY A 3 13.40 9.41 5.05
CA GLY A 3 12.68 8.71 3.99
C GLY A 3 11.64 9.48 3.17
N ARG A 4 11.49 9.13 1.92
CA ARG A 4 10.37 9.61 1.09
C ARG A 4 9.37 8.47 0.88
N LEU A 5 8.09 8.82 0.79
CA LEU A 5 7.02 7.89 0.47
C LEU A 5 6.74 7.96 -1.02
N LEU A 6 6.63 6.81 -1.66
CA LEU A 6 6.13 6.69 -3.03
C LEU A 6 4.61 6.60 -2.98
N LEU A 7 3.94 7.53 -3.65
CA LEU A 7 2.51 7.53 -3.89
C LEU A 7 2.23 7.20 -5.34
N GLN A 8 1.06 6.64 -5.61
CA GLN A 8 0.53 6.54 -6.96
C GLN A 8 -0.86 7.18 -7.07
N LYS A 9 -1.21 7.63 -8.27
CA LYS A 9 -2.55 8.03 -8.64
C LYS A 9 -3.16 6.93 -9.50
N ARG A 10 -4.30 6.44 -9.12
CA ARG A 10 -4.97 5.32 -9.80
C ARG A 10 -5.40 5.73 -11.21
N ALA A 11 -5.22 4.84 -12.19
CA ALA A 11 -5.68 5.09 -13.56
C ALA A 11 -7.19 5.30 -13.64
N ALA A 12 -7.64 5.97 -14.71
CA ALA A 12 -9.06 6.23 -14.95
C ALA A 12 -9.86 4.95 -15.22
N GLU A 13 -9.21 3.91 -15.71
CA GLU A 13 -9.77 2.59 -16.02
C GLU A 13 -10.08 1.72 -14.81
N LYS A 14 -9.65 2.14 -13.61
CA LYS A 14 -9.94 1.39 -12.38
C LYS A 14 -11.44 1.41 -12.07
N ILE A 15 -12.00 0.23 -11.78
CA ILE A 15 -13.43 0.06 -11.45
C ILE A 15 -13.78 0.79 -10.15
N THR A 16 -12.92 0.66 -9.12
CA THR A 16 -13.11 1.30 -7.83
C THR A 16 -12.14 2.47 -7.67
N PHE A 17 -12.63 3.59 -7.17
CA PHE A 17 -11.85 4.77 -6.79
C PHE A 17 -10.85 5.23 -7.87
N PRO A 18 -11.26 5.39 -9.17
CA PRO A 18 -10.38 5.89 -10.22
C PRO A 18 -9.89 7.31 -9.93
N MET A 19 -8.72 7.67 -10.46
CA MET A 19 -8.11 9.01 -10.40
C MET A 19 -7.79 9.51 -8.98
N LEU A 20 -7.91 8.69 -7.95
CA LEU A 20 -7.53 9.06 -6.60
C LEU A 20 -6.06 8.73 -6.31
N TRP A 21 -5.42 9.59 -5.53
CA TRP A 21 -4.11 9.32 -4.94
C TRP A 21 -4.21 8.25 -3.85
N THR A 22 -3.19 7.42 -3.76
CA THR A 22 -3.15 6.34 -2.77
C THR A 22 -1.72 6.00 -2.36
N ASN A 23 -1.57 5.03 -1.45
CA ASN A 23 -0.28 4.41 -1.12
C ASN A 23 0.36 3.79 -2.36
N THR A 24 1.59 3.33 -2.23
CA THR A 24 2.42 2.83 -3.34
C THR A 24 1.76 1.75 -4.18
N CYS A 25 1.06 0.80 -3.54
CA CYS A 25 0.34 -0.28 -4.23
C CYS A 25 -0.79 -0.79 -3.32
N CYS A 26 -1.93 -1.11 -3.91
CA CYS A 26 -3.05 -1.76 -3.23
C CYS A 26 -3.61 -2.86 -4.14
N SER A 27 -3.63 -4.10 -3.66
CA SER A 27 -4.01 -5.22 -4.51
C SER A 27 -4.45 -6.45 -3.72
N HIS A 28 -5.06 -7.39 -4.44
CA HIS A 28 -5.51 -8.67 -3.92
C HIS A 28 -4.52 -9.80 -4.24
N PRO A 29 -4.26 -10.73 -3.29
CA PRO A 29 -3.63 -12.01 -3.59
C PRO A 29 -4.44 -12.82 -4.60
N LEU A 30 -3.77 -13.58 -5.43
CA LEU A 30 -4.38 -14.55 -6.33
C LEU A 30 -4.58 -15.89 -5.61
N SER A 31 -5.53 -16.69 -6.13
CA SER A 31 -5.74 -18.07 -5.66
C SER A 31 -4.70 -19.04 -6.26
N ILE A 32 -3.42 -18.79 -5.96
CA ILE A 32 -2.27 -19.60 -6.36
C ILE A 32 -1.42 -19.94 -5.13
N ASP A 33 -0.66 -21.03 -5.17
CA ASP A 33 0.05 -21.57 -4.01
C ASP A 33 0.93 -20.54 -3.29
N ASP A 34 1.62 -19.68 -4.02
CA ASP A 34 2.53 -18.69 -3.47
C ASP A 34 1.81 -17.48 -2.81
N GLU A 35 0.51 -17.28 -3.07
CA GLU A 35 -0.25 -16.12 -2.60
C GLU A 35 -1.46 -16.49 -1.72
N ILE A 36 -1.80 -17.77 -1.57
CA ILE A 36 -2.92 -18.22 -0.72
C ILE A 36 -2.58 -18.16 0.78
N GLY A 37 -1.33 -18.49 1.15
CA GLY A 37 -0.92 -18.61 2.54
C GLY A 37 -1.61 -19.76 3.28
N ASP A 38 -1.78 -19.61 4.60
CA ASP A 38 -2.46 -20.62 5.44
C ASP A 38 -3.96 -20.34 5.52
N ILE A 39 -4.76 -21.08 4.75
CA ILE A 39 -6.23 -20.98 4.72
C ILE A 39 -6.91 -21.32 6.06
N THR A 40 -6.20 -21.99 6.97
CA THR A 40 -6.71 -22.28 8.32
C THR A 40 -6.52 -21.11 9.27
N ASN A 41 -5.76 -20.11 8.84
CA ASN A 41 -5.40 -18.92 9.61
C ASN A 41 -4.73 -19.23 10.97
N THR A 42 -4.03 -20.35 11.05
CA THR A 42 -3.27 -20.75 12.25
C THR A 42 -1.80 -20.30 12.19
N ASN A 43 -1.31 -20.01 10.97
CA ASN A 43 0.04 -19.55 10.72
C ASN A 43 0.04 -18.16 10.03
N LEU A 44 -0.02 -17.09 10.84
CA LEU A 44 -0.05 -15.73 10.28
C LEU A 44 1.23 -15.37 9.50
N ASN A 45 2.38 -15.95 9.84
CA ASN A 45 3.61 -15.69 9.10
C ASN A 45 3.51 -16.20 7.65
N ALA A 46 2.90 -17.37 7.43
CA ALA A 46 2.63 -17.86 6.09
C ALA A 46 1.69 -16.94 5.31
N ASN A 47 0.69 -16.37 5.98
CA ASN A 47 -0.23 -15.39 5.36
C ASN A 47 0.49 -14.08 5.02
N VAL A 48 1.37 -13.59 5.89
CA VAL A 48 2.20 -12.40 5.62
C VAL A 48 3.14 -12.65 4.44
N GLU A 49 3.79 -13.81 4.36
CA GLU A 49 4.65 -14.18 3.25
C GLU A 49 3.88 -14.22 1.92
N ALA A 50 2.69 -14.82 1.90
CA ALA A 50 1.82 -14.86 0.74
C ALA A 50 1.41 -13.45 0.27
N VAL A 51 1.08 -12.54 1.20
CA VAL A 51 0.77 -11.14 0.87
C VAL A 51 2.00 -10.39 0.37
N ILE A 52 3.19 -10.68 0.87
CA ILE A 52 4.44 -10.12 0.33
C ILE A 52 4.65 -10.56 -1.12
N ASN A 53 4.44 -11.85 -1.44
CA ASN A 53 4.54 -12.36 -2.79
C ASN A 53 3.56 -11.66 -3.75
N ALA A 54 2.29 -11.50 -3.32
CA ALA A 54 1.29 -10.73 -4.05
C ALA A 54 1.73 -9.28 -4.26
N SER A 55 2.33 -8.64 -3.25
CA SER A 55 2.81 -7.26 -3.31
C SER A 55 3.97 -7.11 -4.31
N ILE A 56 4.92 -8.06 -4.33
CA ILE A 56 6.02 -8.08 -5.31
C ILE A 56 5.47 -8.16 -6.73
N ARG A 57 4.57 -9.10 -7.00
CA ARG A 57 3.91 -9.24 -8.31
C ARG A 57 3.20 -7.95 -8.73
N LYS A 58 2.48 -7.32 -7.80
CA LYS A 58 1.68 -6.13 -8.11
C LYS A 58 2.52 -4.86 -8.25
N LEU A 59 3.61 -4.72 -7.51
CA LEU A 59 4.55 -3.62 -7.68
C LEU A 59 5.24 -3.69 -9.06
N ASP A 60 5.54 -4.90 -9.54
CA ASP A 60 6.02 -5.09 -10.92
C ASP A 60 4.92 -4.77 -11.94
N HIS A 61 3.71 -5.29 -11.75
CA HIS A 61 2.58 -5.09 -12.68
C HIS A 61 2.10 -3.64 -12.76
N GLU A 62 2.01 -2.93 -11.63
CA GLU A 62 1.46 -1.56 -11.58
C GLU A 62 2.54 -0.51 -11.84
N LEU A 63 3.68 -0.62 -11.17
CA LEU A 63 4.75 0.38 -11.20
C LEU A 63 5.97 -0.06 -12.01
N GLY A 64 5.95 -1.26 -12.61
CA GLY A 64 7.06 -1.78 -13.38
C GLY A 64 8.37 -1.89 -12.59
N ILE A 65 8.27 -2.10 -11.26
CA ILE A 65 9.46 -2.25 -10.43
C ILE A 65 9.95 -3.70 -10.57
N PRO A 66 11.18 -3.93 -11.10
CA PRO A 66 11.69 -5.27 -11.32
C PRO A 66 11.68 -6.11 -10.04
N THR A 67 11.20 -7.36 -10.14
CA THR A 67 11.10 -8.29 -9.00
C THR A 67 12.45 -8.50 -8.31
N ASP A 68 13.54 -8.58 -9.07
CA ASP A 68 14.90 -8.74 -8.53
C ASP A 68 15.36 -7.51 -7.74
N GLU A 69 14.95 -6.29 -8.13
CA GLU A 69 15.19 -5.09 -7.32
C GLU A 69 14.41 -5.14 -5.99
N LEU A 70 13.15 -5.57 -6.00
CA LEU A 70 12.35 -5.73 -4.79
C LEU A 70 12.92 -6.79 -3.84
N GLN A 71 13.55 -7.85 -4.38
CA GLN A 71 14.18 -8.89 -3.58
C GLN A 71 15.54 -8.48 -3.00
N ASN A 72 16.30 -7.61 -3.69
CA ASN A 72 17.69 -7.34 -3.37
C ASN A 72 17.96 -5.92 -2.85
N ASN A 73 17.06 -4.96 -3.10
CA ASN A 73 17.31 -3.57 -2.80
C ASN A 73 16.60 -3.05 -1.54
N GLY A 74 15.81 -3.88 -0.87
CA GLY A 74 15.07 -3.49 0.32
C GLY A 74 14.49 -4.67 1.09
N LYS A 75 13.60 -4.35 2.03
CA LYS A 75 12.89 -5.34 2.84
C LYS A 75 11.44 -4.93 3.07
N PHE A 76 10.53 -5.91 3.01
CA PHE A 76 9.16 -5.77 3.45
C PHE A 76 9.07 -5.91 4.97
N HIS A 77 8.29 -5.04 5.59
CA HIS A 77 7.92 -5.07 6.99
C HIS A 77 6.39 -5.13 7.09
N PHE A 78 5.86 -6.19 7.68
CA PHE A 78 4.44 -6.26 8.00
C PHE A 78 4.16 -5.43 9.25
N LEU A 79 3.16 -4.56 9.19
CA LEU A 79 2.82 -3.68 10.31
C LEU A 79 1.60 -4.20 11.07
N ASN A 80 0.43 -4.11 10.51
CA ASN A 80 -0.82 -4.60 11.07
C ASN A 80 -1.86 -4.92 9.99
N ARG A 81 -3.08 -5.19 10.41
CA ARG A 81 -4.23 -5.37 9.53
C ARG A 81 -5.33 -4.39 9.88
N ILE A 82 -5.97 -3.82 8.88
CA ILE A 82 -7.17 -3.01 9.06
C ILE A 82 -8.35 -3.67 8.37
N HIS A 83 -9.52 -3.59 9.00
CA HIS A 83 -10.80 -3.99 8.42
C HIS A 83 -11.58 -2.72 8.10
N TYR A 84 -11.77 -2.43 6.81
CA TYR A 84 -12.49 -1.25 6.38
C TYR A 84 -13.60 -1.58 5.39
N MET A 85 -14.51 -0.63 5.21
CA MET A 85 -15.55 -0.67 4.21
C MET A 85 -15.75 0.74 3.63
N ALA A 86 -15.78 0.85 2.32
CA ALA A 86 -16.04 2.11 1.64
C ALA A 86 -16.84 1.89 0.35
N PRO A 87 -17.99 2.58 0.18
CA PRO A 87 -18.68 2.63 -1.10
C PRO A 87 -17.85 3.44 -2.10
N CYS A 88 -17.82 3.00 -3.35
CA CYS A 88 -17.32 3.81 -4.44
C CYS A 88 -18.38 4.87 -4.80
N ASN A 89 -17.95 6.13 -4.98
CA ASN A 89 -18.86 7.20 -5.39
C ASN A 89 -19.13 7.14 -6.91
N ASP A 90 -19.51 5.97 -7.43
CA ASP A 90 -19.99 5.87 -8.79
C ASP A 90 -21.48 6.29 -8.86
N PRO A 91 -21.96 6.78 -10.02
CA PRO A 91 -23.34 7.30 -10.16
C PRO A 91 -24.44 6.30 -9.80
N GLU A 92 -24.13 5.00 -9.88
CA GLU A 92 -25.09 3.92 -9.62
C GLU A 92 -24.94 3.32 -8.24
N ASN A 93 -23.90 3.72 -7.49
CA ASN A 93 -23.55 3.17 -6.16
C ASN A 93 -23.40 1.63 -6.16
N THR A 94 -22.90 1.09 -7.28
CA THR A 94 -22.87 -0.35 -7.56
C THR A 94 -21.67 -1.02 -6.90
N TRP A 95 -20.56 -0.30 -6.76
CA TRP A 95 -19.29 -0.84 -6.31
C TRP A 95 -18.86 -0.27 -4.95
N GLY A 96 -18.09 -1.06 -4.25
CA GLY A 96 -17.45 -0.67 -2.99
C GLY A 96 -16.42 -1.72 -2.60
N GLU A 97 -15.64 -1.41 -1.60
CA GLU A 97 -14.65 -2.33 -1.05
C GLU A 97 -14.97 -2.60 0.42
N HIS A 98 -14.86 -3.88 0.82
CA HIS A 98 -15.04 -4.33 2.20
C HIS A 98 -14.02 -5.42 2.46
N GLU A 99 -12.91 -5.07 3.08
CA GLU A 99 -11.68 -5.85 3.06
C GLU A 99 -10.95 -5.87 4.40
N ILE A 100 -10.04 -6.84 4.53
CA ILE A 100 -9.00 -6.85 5.54
C ILE A 100 -7.68 -6.64 4.83
N ASP A 101 -7.13 -5.43 4.97
CA ASP A 101 -5.85 -5.08 4.39
C ASP A 101 -4.70 -5.45 5.31
N TYR A 102 -3.70 -6.13 4.77
CA TYR A 102 -2.40 -6.32 5.39
C TYR A 102 -1.51 -5.14 5.02
N ILE A 103 -1.13 -4.34 6.00
CA ILE A 103 -0.33 -3.14 5.76
C ILE A 103 1.15 -3.48 5.80
N LEU A 104 1.82 -3.22 4.69
CA LEU A 104 3.25 -3.46 4.51
C LEU A 104 3.99 -2.14 4.28
N ILE A 105 5.21 -2.03 4.79
CA ILE A 105 6.20 -1.04 4.34
C ILE A 105 7.33 -1.80 3.64
N TYR A 106 7.63 -1.40 2.40
CA TYR A 106 8.87 -1.77 1.75
C TYR A 106 9.90 -0.68 1.99
N LYS A 107 10.97 -1.01 2.71
CA LYS A 107 12.05 -0.07 3.01
C LYS A 107 13.25 -0.37 2.11
N ILE A 108 13.60 0.60 1.26
CA ILE A 108 14.77 0.52 0.41
C ILE A 108 16.03 0.68 1.27
N ASN A 109 17.02 -0.18 1.06
CA ASN A 109 18.29 -0.16 1.77
C ASN A 109 19.09 1.10 1.39
N GLU A 110 19.94 1.56 2.31
CA GLU A 110 20.82 2.71 2.08
C GLU A 110 21.72 2.47 0.86
N GLY A 111 21.81 3.48 0.00
CA GLY A 111 22.60 3.42 -1.23
C GLY A 111 22.00 2.60 -2.37
N LYS A 112 20.79 2.03 -2.15
CA LYS A 112 20.04 1.33 -3.20
C LYS A 112 18.92 2.22 -3.76
N SER A 113 18.42 1.84 -4.93
CA SER A 113 17.27 2.49 -5.59
C SER A 113 16.37 1.43 -6.22
N ILE A 114 15.18 1.85 -6.65
CA ILE A 114 14.26 1.06 -7.44
C ILE A 114 13.98 1.79 -8.75
N THR A 115 13.83 1.02 -9.82
CA THR A 115 13.37 1.51 -11.12
C THR A 115 11.86 1.57 -11.13
N ILE A 116 11.28 2.64 -11.68
CA ILE A 116 9.82 2.81 -11.80
C ILE A 116 9.48 3.02 -13.27
N ASN A 117 8.61 2.16 -13.80
CA ASN A 117 8.09 2.24 -15.17
C ASN A 117 6.60 1.87 -15.15
N PRO A 118 5.70 2.81 -14.79
CA PRO A 118 4.29 2.52 -14.54
C PRO A 118 3.58 1.94 -15.75
N ASN A 119 2.60 1.08 -15.46
CA ASN A 119 1.62 0.62 -16.43
C ASN A 119 0.46 1.64 -16.50
N ASP A 120 0.29 2.31 -17.63
CA ASP A 120 -0.70 3.37 -17.83
C ASP A 120 -2.14 2.90 -17.58
N ASN A 121 -2.44 1.60 -17.72
CA ASN A 121 -3.76 1.03 -17.40
C ASN A 121 -4.02 0.90 -15.88
N GLU A 122 -2.99 1.00 -15.07
CA GLU A 122 -3.07 0.82 -13.61
C GLU A 122 -2.80 2.13 -12.86
N VAL A 123 -1.88 2.95 -13.37
CA VAL A 123 -1.33 4.13 -12.69
C VAL A 123 -1.32 5.33 -13.64
N ASP A 124 -2.05 6.38 -13.28
CA ASP A 124 -2.12 7.66 -14.01
C ASP A 124 -0.87 8.53 -13.74
N ASP A 125 -0.41 8.55 -12.48
CA ASP A 125 0.74 9.34 -12.06
C ASP A 125 1.38 8.73 -10.80
N PHE A 126 2.62 9.09 -10.51
CA PHE A 126 3.29 8.71 -9.27
C PHE A 126 4.24 9.80 -8.79
N MET A 127 4.49 9.85 -7.49
CA MET A 127 5.44 10.80 -6.94
C MET A 127 6.12 10.31 -5.67
N TRP A 128 7.35 10.76 -5.47
CA TRP A 128 8.04 10.66 -4.20
C TRP A 128 7.81 11.92 -3.37
N THR A 129 7.23 11.77 -2.19
CA THR A 129 6.94 12.89 -1.30
C THR A 129 7.72 12.80 0.01
N THR A 130 8.15 13.94 0.54
CA THR A 130 8.64 14.05 1.92
C THR A 130 7.46 14.04 2.90
N LYS A 131 7.73 13.72 4.17
CA LYS A 131 6.70 13.80 5.22
C LYS A 131 6.04 15.19 5.27
N GLN A 132 6.83 16.25 5.17
CA GLN A 132 6.34 17.62 5.23
C GLN A 132 5.46 17.99 4.02
N ASP A 133 5.86 17.59 2.81
CA ASP A 133 5.08 17.90 1.60
C ASP A 133 3.81 17.06 1.57
N PHE A 134 3.88 15.81 1.99
CA PHE A 134 2.68 14.96 2.11
C PHE A 134 1.65 15.53 3.11
N GLN A 135 2.11 16.09 4.24
CA GLN A 135 1.21 16.79 5.18
C GLN A 135 0.48 17.97 4.53
N LYS A 136 1.14 18.70 3.64
CA LYS A 136 0.49 19.78 2.86
C LYS A 136 -0.54 19.21 1.88
N MET A 137 -0.20 18.13 1.17
CA MET A 137 -1.13 17.45 0.24
C MET A 137 -2.42 17.01 0.94
N LEU A 138 -2.34 16.46 2.17
CA LEU A 138 -3.51 16.04 2.94
C LEU A 138 -4.46 17.20 3.32
N THR A 139 -3.96 18.43 3.36
CA THR A 139 -4.77 19.63 3.66
C THR A 139 -5.28 20.33 2.40
N ASP A 140 -4.78 19.96 1.23
CA ASP A 140 -5.16 20.53 -0.07
C ASP A 140 -6.16 19.60 -0.79
N SER A 141 -7.39 19.55 -0.30
CA SER A 141 -8.44 18.70 -0.84
C SER A 141 -8.95 19.12 -2.22
N GLU A 142 -8.62 20.32 -2.70
CA GLU A 142 -8.96 20.79 -4.05
C GLU A 142 -8.09 20.12 -5.11
N ASN A 143 -6.81 19.90 -4.81
CA ASN A 143 -5.85 19.34 -5.75
C ASN A 143 -5.57 17.86 -5.50
N TYR A 144 -5.74 17.37 -4.26
CA TYR A 144 -5.42 15.99 -3.89
C TYR A 144 -6.59 15.30 -3.22
N GLN A 145 -7.12 14.30 -3.88
CA GLN A 145 -8.13 13.40 -3.33
C GLN A 145 -7.51 12.03 -3.12
N PHE A 146 -7.75 11.44 -1.96
CA PHE A 146 -7.14 10.18 -1.56
C PHE A 146 -8.18 9.07 -1.40
N THR A 147 -7.74 7.82 -1.64
CA THR A 147 -8.59 6.63 -1.44
C THR A 147 -9.01 6.49 0.03
N PRO A 148 -10.17 5.89 0.32
CA PRO A 148 -10.68 5.76 1.67
C PRO A 148 -9.74 5.03 2.62
N TRP A 149 -9.20 3.87 2.22
CA TRP A 149 -8.25 3.11 3.05
C TRP A 149 -6.99 3.89 3.35
N PHE A 150 -6.46 4.63 2.36
CA PHE A 150 -5.25 5.39 2.56
C PHE A 150 -5.46 6.58 3.51
N LYS A 151 -6.65 7.22 3.49
CA LYS A 151 -7.03 8.21 4.50
C LYS A 151 -7.04 7.61 5.90
N ILE A 152 -7.64 6.44 6.08
CA ILE A 152 -7.64 5.72 7.36
C ILE A 152 -6.21 5.45 7.85
N ILE A 153 -5.32 4.99 6.96
CA ILE A 153 -3.92 4.73 7.29
C ILE A 153 -3.20 6.04 7.67
N CYS A 154 -3.43 7.13 6.95
CA CYS A 154 -2.83 8.43 7.24
C CYS A 154 -3.24 8.98 8.60
N GLU A 155 -4.52 8.92 8.92
CA GLU A 155 -5.09 9.47 10.15
C GLU A 155 -4.64 8.71 11.39
N ASN A 156 -4.47 7.39 11.30
CA ASN A 156 -4.28 6.53 12.47
C ASN A 156 -2.84 6.07 12.66
N TYR A 157 -2.08 5.85 11.56
CA TYR A 157 -0.85 5.07 11.60
C TYR A 157 0.34 5.70 10.90
N LEU A 158 0.21 6.19 9.67
CA LEU A 158 1.31 6.48 8.76
C LEU A 158 2.39 7.35 9.38
N PHE A 159 2.01 8.45 10.05
CA PHE A 159 2.98 9.39 10.60
C PHE A 159 3.74 8.81 11.80
N LYS A 160 3.13 7.93 12.57
CA LYS A 160 3.79 7.19 13.67
C LYS A 160 4.82 6.22 13.12
N TRP A 161 4.48 5.50 12.05
CA TRP A 161 5.40 4.59 11.36
C TRP A 161 6.54 5.35 10.68
N TRP A 162 6.22 6.49 10.05
CA TRP A 162 7.24 7.34 9.43
C TRP A 162 8.31 7.79 10.42
N ASP A 163 7.91 8.13 11.64
CA ASP A 163 8.84 8.50 12.73
C ASP A 163 9.68 7.32 13.23
N GLN A 164 9.25 6.09 12.95
CA GLN A 164 9.97 4.86 13.32
C GLN A 164 10.74 4.23 12.15
N LEU A 165 10.86 4.89 10.99
CA LEU A 165 11.56 4.33 9.83
C LEU A 165 13.03 3.94 10.10
N ALA A 166 13.67 4.55 11.09
CA ALA A 166 15.01 4.16 11.51
C ALA A 166 15.03 2.74 12.15
N ASP A 167 13.96 2.38 12.87
CA ASP A 167 13.82 1.10 13.55
C ASP A 167 12.35 0.67 13.58
N LEU A 168 11.93 -0.04 12.54
CA LEU A 168 10.55 -0.54 12.38
C LEU A 168 10.23 -1.71 13.33
N SER A 169 11.23 -2.32 13.99
CA SER A 169 10.99 -3.43 14.93
C SER A 169 10.04 -3.08 16.06
N LYS A 170 9.85 -1.79 16.34
CA LYS A 170 8.95 -1.28 17.37
C LYS A 170 7.48 -1.27 16.98
N VAL A 171 7.19 -1.39 15.69
CA VAL A 171 5.84 -1.22 15.12
C VAL A 171 5.46 -2.34 14.15
N GLU A 172 6.41 -3.19 13.77
CA GLU A 172 6.15 -4.33 12.89
C GLU A 172 5.56 -5.52 13.64
N ASN A 173 4.91 -6.43 12.88
CA ASN A 173 4.35 -7.70 13.36
C ASN A 173 3.23 -7.55 14.41
N ASP A 174 2.44 -6.47 14.31
CA ASP A 174 1.21 -6.36 15.09
C ASP A 174 0.12 -7.25 14.48
N HIS A 175 -0.19 -8.34 15.15
CA HIS A 175 -1.08 -9.38 14.68
C HIS A 175 -2.59 -9.04 14.85
N ASN A 176 -2.92 -7.85 15.34
CA ASN A 176 -4.29 -7.44 15.49
C ASN A 176 -4.94 -7.05 14.14
N ILE A 177 -6.27 -7.16 14.10
CA ILE A 177 -7.10 -6.57 13.05
C ILE A 177 -7.82 -5.38 13.66
N TYR A 178 -7.53 -4.19 13.15
CA TYR A 178 -8.16 -2.97 13.62
C TYR A 178 -9.41 -2.67 12.80
N ARG A 179 -10.56 -2.63 13.47
CA ARG A 179 -11.84 -2.37 12.81
C ARG A 179 -12.05 -0.87 12.62
N MET A 180 -12.16 -0.45 11.36
CA MET A 180 -12.25 0.96 10.92
C MET A 180 -13.57 1.25 10.17
N ILE A 181 -14.63 0.49 10.48
CA ILE A 181 -15.99 0.60 9.90
C ILE A 181 -16.98 1.05 10.94
#